data_aeab69be402b3eece77136fa86e020af
#
_entry.id   aeab69be402b3eece77136fa86e020af
#
_cell.length_a   1.000
_cell.length_b   1.000
_cell.length_c   1.000
_cell.angle_alpha   90.00
_cell.angle_beta   90.00
_cell.angle_gamma   90.00
#
_symmetry.space_group_name_H-M   'P 1'
#
loop_
_entity.id
_entity.type
_entity.pdbx_description
1 polymer ?
#
loop_
_entity_poly.entity_id
_entity_poly.type
_entity_poly.pdbx_seq_one_letter_code
_entity_poly.pdbx_strand_id
1 'polypeptide(L)'
;VRYGDDGNDCSALKLQFDTGRGTNMRLSQIGVAPQTLNAIFLTHMHGDHTEGLADILMLRWYMKGPDVDIICSNDAASVLGVVHSCRKFIAHVADSFIESGEVDERRSEDKARLEGGPTRLVTLRTFDSTEEPQVVWSSGDVKVSAIRSTHIAGHASYRVDTPAGSLVIGGDASNDVPAPPRAHSTSDQVEKLAKGADVIVHSTMHPILGPDRDSGFPAPIYYRQSIAGDLGAMAERDGARYLMLTHLAPSLGAAQHNRWKVPGGALTEADYRKAVESSGFTGLTIVGTDLVSLRLPAR
;
A
#
# COMPACT_ATOMS: atom_id res chain seq x y z
N VAL A 1 2.12 6.73 -6.78
CA VAL A 1 1.63 8.11 -6.99
C VAL A 1 2.66 8.89 -7.81
N ARG A 2 2.22 9.61 -8.80
CA ARG A 2 3.06 10.53 -9.58
C ARG A 2 2.47 11.93 -9.52
N TYR A 3 3.33 12.92 -9.40
CA TYR A 3 2.95 14.33 -9.38
C TYR A 3 3.99 15.17 -10.12
N GLY A 4 3.57 16.21 -10.80
CA GLY A 4 4.41 17.18 -11.47
C GLY A 4 3.60 18.11 -12.36
N ASP A 5 4.19 19.22 -12.70
CA ASP A 5 3.64 20.27 -13.56
C ASP A 5 4.15 20.20 -15.01
N ASP A 6 4.88 19.16 -15.34
CA ASP A 6 5.53 18.94 -16.63
C ASP A 6 4.55 18.54 -17.76
N GLY A 7 3.30 18.87 -17.58
CA GLY A 7 2.27 18.75 -18.60
C GLY A 7 1.58 17.38 -18.60
N ASN A 8 2.17 16.34 -19.20
CA ASN A 8 1.38 15.14 -19.54
C ASN A 8 1.73 13.89 -18.76
N ASP A 9 2.90 13.74 -18.15
CA ASP A 9 3.35 12.48 -17.56
C ASP A 9 3.44 12.44 -16.04
N CYS A 10 3.27 13.59 -15.35
CA CYS A 10 3.38 13.71 -13.89
C CYS A 10 4.68 13.07 -13.38
N SER A 11 5.83 13.38 -13.99
CA SER A 11 7.08 12.67 -13.77
C SER A 11 8.02 13.32 -12.78
N ALA A 12 7.74 14.55 -12.34
CA ALA A 12 8.63 15.31 -11.45
C ALA A 12 8.79 14.65 -10.08
N LEU A 13 7.73 14.03 -9.56
CA LEU A 13 7.75 13.32 -8.28
C LEU A 13 7.08 11.94 -8.41
N LYS A 14 7.75 10.91 -7.92
CA LYS A 14 7.29 9.52 -7.96
C LYS A 14 7.37 8.91 -6.56
N LEU A 15 6.21 8.61 -5.98
CA LEU A 15 6.08 8.02 -4.67
C LEU A 15 5.51 6.60 -4.81
N GLN A 16 6.19 5.63 -4.20
CA GLN A 16 5.74 4.23 -4.15
C GLN A 16 5.16 3.94 -2.77
N PHE A 17 3.98 3.33 -2.73
CA PHE A 17 3.37 2.80 -1.49
C PHE A 17 3.35 1.30 -1.58
N ASP A 18 3.98 0.65 -0.60
CA ASP A 18 4.33 -0.76 -0.56
C ASP A 18 5.15 -1.24 -1.77
N THR A 19 5.82 -2.35 -1.59
CA THR A 19 6.69 -2.97 -2.60
C THR A 19 6.43 -4.47 -2.64
N GLY A 20 5.17 -4.82 -2.84
CA GLY A 20 4.76 -6.21 -2.95
C GLY A 20 5.38 -6.94 -4.14
N ARG A 21 5.04 -8.20 -4.27
CA ARG A 21 5.54 -9.09 -5.32
C ARG A 21 5.30 -8.50 -6.71
N GLY A 22 6.35 -8.44 -7.52
CA GLY A 22 6.27 -7.97 -8.90
C GLY A 22 6.20 -6.45 -9.07
N THR A 23 6.33 -5.65 -8.02
CA THR A 23 6.27 -4.18 -8.10
C THR A 23 7.23 -3.62 -9.14
N ASN A 24 8.50 -4.07 -9.16
CA ASN A 24 9.48 -3.62 -10.14
C ASN A 24 9.07 -3.92 -11.58
N MET A 25 8.55 -5.11 -11.83
CA MET A 25 8.04 -5.49 -13.16
C MET A 25 6.86 -4.59 -13.59
N ARG A 26 5.95 -4.27 -12.68
CA ARG A 26 4.81 -3.39 -12.95
C ARG A 26 5.24 -1.94 -13.18
N LEU A 27 6.20 -1.44 -12.43
CA LEU A 27 6.81 -0.13 -12.66
C LEU A 27 7.41 -0.04 -14.06
N SER A 28 8.15 -1.07 -14.49
CA SER A 28 8.74 -1.13 -15.84
C SER A 28 7.67 -1.09 -16.94
N GLN A 29 6.54 -1.76 -16.75
CA GLN A 29 5.43 -1.78 -17.71
C GLN A 29 4.76 -0.42 -17.91
N ILE A 30 4.81 0.46 -16.91
CA ILE A 30 4.30 1.84 -17.02
C ILE A 30 5.42 2.87 -17.26
N GLY A 31 6.62 2.41 -17.65
CA GLY A 31 7.75 3.28 -17.96
C GLY A 31 8.37 3.98 -16.76
N VAL A 32 8.17 3.47 -15.54
CA VAL A 32 8.79 4.01 -14.32
C VAL A 32 9.98 3.16 -13.95
N ALA A 33 11.17 3.70 -14.12
CA ALA A 33 12.39 3.03 -13.68
C ALA A 33 12.55 3.15 -12.15
N PRO A 34 12.86 2.07 -11.42
CA PRO A 34 12.96 2.07 -9.95
C PRO A 34 13.93 3.12 -9.39
N GLN A 35 15.02 3.40 -10.11
CA GLN A 35 15.98 4.44 -9.73
C GLN A 35 15.43 5.86 -9.77
N THR A 36 14.24 6.07 -10.36
CA THR A 36 13.60 7.40 -10.42
C THR A 36 12.58 7.62 -9.31
N LEU A 37 12.33 6.63 -8.45
CA LEU A 37 11.47 6.80 -7.29
C LEU A 37 12.13 7.78 -6.29
N ASN A 38 11.36 8.75 -5.82
CA ASN A 38 11.82 9.73 -4.84
C ASN A 38 11.68 9.22 -3.41
N ALA A 39 10.59 8.52 -3.12
CA ALA A 39 10.35 7.92 -1.81
C ALA A 39 9.51 6.64 -1.92
N ILE A 40 9.71 5.74 -0.95
CA ILE A 40 8.96 4.49 -0.78
C ILE A 40 8.36 4.50 0.63
N PHE A 41 7.07 4.26 0.73
CA PHE A 41 6.33 4.21 1.99
C PHE A 41 5.85 2.79 2.21
N LEU A 42 6.12 2.21 3.37
CA LEU A 42 5.66 0.87 3.73
C LEU A 42 4.53 0.99 4.75
N THR A 43 3.38 0.38 4.43
CA THR A 43 2.22 0.39 5.33
C THR A 43 2.46 -0.55 6.51
N HIS A 44 3.05 -1.71 6.26
CA HIS A 44 3.36 -2.71 7.29
C HIS A 44 4.34 -3.79 6.77
N MET A 45 4.73 -4.73 7.64
CA MET A 45 5.82 -5.68 7.37
C MET A 45 5.35 -7.07 6.92
N HIS A 46 4.17 -7.23 6.32
CA HIS A 46 3.84 -8.47 5.63
C HIS A 46 4.64 -8.63 4.33
N GLY A 47 4.95 -9.88 3.96
CA GLY A 47 5.78 -10.18 2.80
C GLY A 47 5.17 -9.69 1.49
N ASP A 48 3.86 -9.87 1.32
CA ASP A 48 3.12 -9.41 0.14
C ASP A 48 3.11 -7.88 -0.05
N HIS A 49 3.53 -7.11 0.98
CA HIS A 49 3.75 -5.66 0.92
C HIS A 49 5.23 -5.26 0.80
N THR A 50 6.17 -6.17 1.06
CA THR A 50 7.59 -5.82 1.21
C THR A 50 8.55 -6.66 0.36
N GLU A 51 8.17 -7.86 -0.12
CA GLU A 51 9.09 -8.82 -0.74
C GLU A 51 9.73 -8.34 -2.06
N GLY A 52 9.13 -7.36 -2.75
CA GLY A 52 9.71 -6.76 -3.96
C GLY A 52 10.74 -5.65 -3.70
N LEU A 53 10.97 -5.27 -2.43
CA LEU A 53 11.89 -4.15 -2.12
C LEU A 53 13.34 -4.50 -2.46
N ALA A 54 13.76 -5.73 -2.21
CA ALA A 54 15.10 -6.18 -2.56
C ALA A 54 15.40 -5.99 -4.05
N ASP A 55 14.46 -6.40 -4.92
CA ASP A 55 14.58 -6.24 -6.38
C ASP A 55 14.70 -4.76 -6.78
N ILE A 56 13.89 -3.89 -6.20
CA ILE A 56 13.96 -2.44 -6.46
C ILE A 56 15.31 -1.87 -6.05
N LEU A 57 15.82 -2.21 -4.87
CA LEU A 57 17.08 -1.69 -4.35
C LEU A 57 18.28 -2.24 -5.11
N MET A 58 18.27 -3.54 -5.46
CA MET A 58 19.30 -4.17 -6.27
C MET A 58 19.43 -3.49 -7.64
N LEU A 59 18.29 -3.31 -8.34
CA LEU A 59 18.30 -2.66 -9.64
C LEU A 59 18.72 -1.18 -9.53
N ARG A 60 18.25 -0.48 -8.51
CA ARG A 60 18.64 0.92 -8.24
C ARG A 60 20.15 1.04 -8.03
N TRP A 61 20.74 0.17 -7.23
CA TRP A 61 22.17 0.11 -6.98
C TRP A 61 22.94 -0.27 -8.24
N TYR A 62 22.48 -1.30 -8.95
CA TYR A 62 23.08 -1.75 -10.20
C TYR A 62 23.13 -0.63 -11.25
N MET A 63 22.06 0.14 -11.39
CA MET A 63 21.96 1.26 -12.33
C MET A 63 22.58 2.56 -11.80
N LYS A 64 23.26 2.55 -10.65
CA LYS A 64 23.87 3.73 -10.01
C LYS A 64 22.88 4.86 -9.78
N GLY A 65 21.67 4.48 -9.35
CA GLY A 65 20.62 5.44 -8.99
C GLY A 65 20.99 6.25 -7.75
N PRO A 66 20.31 7.39 -7.53
CA PRO A 66 20.50 8.20 -6.32
C PRO A 66 19.94 7.51 -5.08
N ASP A 67 20.21 8.08 -3.91
CA ASP A 67 19.58 7.64 -2.66
C ASP A 67 18.06 7.71 -2.74
N VAL A 68 17.38 6.91 -1.92
CA VAL A 68 15.92 6.88 -1.82
C VAL A 68 15.49 6.95 -0.35
N ASP A 69 14.51 7.80 -0.08
CA ASP A 69 13.85 7.80 1.22
C ASP A 69 12.95 6.56 1.33
N ILE A 70 13.11 5.78 2.42
CA ILE A 70 12.14 4.76 2.81
C ILE A 70 11.51 5.18 4.12
N ILE A 71 10.17 5.25 4.12
CA ILE A 71 9.37 5.76 5.23
C ILE A 71 8.49 4.62 5.77
N CYS A 72 8.55 4.38 7.07
CA CYS A 72 7.76 3.35 7.74
C CYS A 72 7.63 3.64 9.25
N SER A 73 6.71 2.96 9.92
CA SER A 73 6.59 3.08 11.37
C SER A 73 7.81 2.53 12.11
N ASN A 74 8.06 3.03 13.31
CA ASN A 74 9.01 2.44 14.25
C ASN A 74 8.61 1.00 14.64
N ASP A 75 9.54 0.30 15.27
CA ASP A 75 9.32 -1.05 15.78
C ASP A 75 8.07 -1.11 16.66
N ALA A 76 7.22 -2.09 16.40
CA ALA A 76 5.98 -2.29 17.12
C ALA A 76 5.79 -3.76 17.49
N ALA A 77 5.43 -4.02 18.74
CA ALA A 77 5.18 -5.38 19.22
C ALA A 77 3.69 -5.73 19.09
N SER A 78 3.43 -6.92 18.57
CA SER A 78 2.08 -7.52 18.61
C SER A 78 1.68 -7.93 20.03
N VAL A 79 0.42 -8.24 20.23
CA VAL A 79 -0.08 -8.78 21.51
C VAL A 79 0.58 -10.11 21.91
N LEU A 80 1.21 -10.81 20.95
CA LEU A 80 1.97 -12.03 21.21
C LEU A 80 3.47 -11.76 21.47
N GLY A 81 3.87 -10.49 21.58
CA GLY A 81 5.26 -10.08 21.78
C GLY A 81 6.16 -10.18 20.55
N VAL A 82 5.60 -10.50 19.37
CA VAL A 82 6.37 -10.48 18.12
C VAL A 82 6.59 -9.05 17.69
N VAL A 83 7.86 -8.66 17.51
CA VAL A 83 8.23 -7.32 17.08
C VAL A 83 8.30 -7.27 15.55
N HIS A 84 7.48 -6.42 14.96
CA HIS A 84 7.58 -6.01 13.56
C HIS A 84 8.52 -4.81 13.47
N SER A 85 9.61 -4.96 12.72
CA SER A 85 10.66 -3.95 12.64
C SER A 85 11.03 -3.64 11.20
N CYS A 86 10.61 -2.47 10.74
CA CYS A 86 11.02 -1.95 9.44
C CYS A 86 12.54 -1.72 9.40
N ARG A 87 13.13 -1.21 10.47
CA ARG A 87 14.59 -0.98 10.56
C ARG A 87 15.39 -2.26 10.35
N LYS A 88 15.00 -3.35 11.00
CA LYS A 88 15.68 -4.65 10.83
C LYS A 88 15.44 -5.20 9.43
N PHE A 89 14.21 -5.08 8.91
CA PHE A 89 13.91 -5.51 7.56
C PHE A 89 14.80 -4.79 6.53
N ILE A 90 14.89 -3.45 6.59
CA ILE A 90 15.73 -2.68 5.68
C ILE A 90 17.22 -3.02 5.84
N ALA A 91 17.69 -3.24 7.07
CA ALA A 91 19.09 -3.61 7.31
C ALA A 91 19.49 -4.93 6.62
N HIS A 92 18.54 -5.85 6.47
CA HIS A 92 18.77 -7.21 5.99
C HIS A 92 18.12 -7.53 4.63
N VAL A 93 17.42 -6.60 4.02
CA VAL A 93 16.61 -6.84 2.81
C VAL A 93 17.43 -7.35 1.61
N ALA A 94 18.71 -7.09 1.56
CA ALA A 94 19.61 -7.50 0.49
C ALA A 94 20.66 -8.54 0.91
N ASP A 95 20.60 -9.07 2.13
CA ASP A 95 21.62 -9.98 2.67
C ASP A 95 21.85 -11.21 1.79
N SER A 96 20.80 -11.79 1.24
CA SER A 96 20.92 -12.95 0.34
C SER A 96 21.78 -12.68 -0.89
N PHE A 97 21.76 -11.45 -1.42
CA PHE A 97 22.59 -11.04 -2.56
C PHE A 97 24.02 -10.68 -2.15
N ILE A 98 24.20 -10.20 -0.91
CA ILE A 98 25.51 -9.92 -0.34
C ILE A 98 26.23 -11.23 -0.03
N GLU A 99 25.58 -12.13 0.67
CA GLU A 99 26.17 -13.41 1.10
C GLU A 99 26.37 -14.40 -0.05
N SER A 100 25.57 -14.31 -1.12
CA SER A 100 25.78 -15.13 -2.32
C SER A 100 26.99 -14.68 -3.16
N GLY A 101 27.58 -13.52 -2.86
CA GLY A 101 28.70 -12.93 -3.61
C GLY A 101 28.30 -12.07 -4.79
N GLU A 102 27.02 -11.97 -5.14
CA GLU A 102 26.50 -11.15 -6.25
C GLU A 102 26.94 -9.68 -6.13
N VAL A 103 26.80 -9.12 -4.93
CA VAL A 103 27.18 -7.72 -4.67
C VAL A 103 28.70 -7.52 -4.80
N ASP A 104 29.51 -8.44 -4.29
CA ASP A 104 30.95 -8.34 -4.33
C ASP A 104 31.51 -8.53 -5.75
N GLU A 105 30.95 -9.47 -6.52
CA GLU A 105 31.31 -9.65 -7.93
C GLU A 105 31.09 -8.38 -8.72
N ARG A 106 29.90 -7.79 -8.64
CA ARG A 106 29.58 -6.55 -9.38
C ARG A 106 30.39 -5.34 -8.92
N ARG A 107 30.78 -5.28 -7.66
CA ARG A 107 31.71 -4.26 -7.16
C ARG A 107 33.11 -4.44 -7.72
N SER A 108 33.57 -5.67 -7.91
CA SER A 108 34.87 -5.95 -8.51
C SER A 108 34.93 -5.50 -9.98
N GLU A 109 33.82 -5.63 -10.71
CA GLU A 109 33.69 -5.16 -12.09
C GLU A 109 33.61 -3.62 -12.18
N ASP A 110 32.99 -2.97 -11.20
CA ASP A 110 32.79 -1.52 -11.19
C ASP A 110 32.94 -0.94 -9.78
N LYS A 111 34.15 -0.41 -9.52
CA LYS A 111 34.50 0.19 -8.22
C LYS A 111 33.72 1.47 -7.88
N ALA A 112 32.98 2.05 -8.83
CA ALA A 112 32.10 3.19 -8.55
C ALA A 112 30.82 2.78 -7.82
N ARG A 113 30.53 1.48 -7.69
CA ARG A 113 29.40 0.99 -6.88
C ARG A 113 29.74 1.09 -5.40
N LEU A 114 28.69 1.44 -4.62
CA LEU A 114 28.84 1.63 -3.18
C LEU A 114 29.27 0.35 -2.48
N GLU A 115 30.22 0.48 -1.58
CA GLU A 115 30.58 -0.57 -0.65
C GLU A 115 29.39 -0.89 0.29
N GLY A 116 29.20 -2.16 0.66
CA GLY A 116 28.07 -2.61 1.46
C GLY A 116 26.76 -2.77 0.69
N GLY A 117 26.79 -2.58 -0.63
CA GLY A 117 25.69 -2.92 -1.53
C GLY A 117 24.47 -1.98 -1.52
N PRO A 118 23.29 -2.49 -1.95
CA PRO A 118 22.11 -1.68 -2.29
C PRO A 118 21.48 -0.96 -1.11
N THR A 119 21.61 -1.49 0.11
CA THR A 119 21.03 -0.85 1.31
C THR A 119 21.69 0.49 1.66
N ARG A 120 22.90 0.75 1.12
CA ARG A 120 23.59 2.04 1.28
C ARG A 120 22.91 3.21 0.57
N LEU A 121 22.04 2.91 -0.39
CA LEU A 121 21.22 3.92 -1.07
C LEU A 121 19.99 4.32 -0.26
N VAL A 122 19.74 3.71 0.89
CA VAL A 122 18.52 3.96 1.66
C VAL A 122 18.74 5.02 2.72
N THR A 123 17.97 6.09 2.64
CA THR A 123 17.73 7.03 3.75
C THR A 123 16.47 6.57 4.49
N LEU A 124 16.66 5.81 5.56
CA LEU A 124 15.55 5.31 6.36
C LEU A 124 14.98 6.40 7.29
N ARG A 125 13.71 6.68 7.16
CA ARG A 125 12.94 7.58 8.03
C ARG A 125 11.85 6.79 8.74
N THR A 126 11.97 6.64 10.04
CA THR A 126 10.95 5.98 10.86
C THR A 126 10.22 7.02 11.71
N PHE A 127 8.95 6.73 12.00
CA PHE A 127 8.08 7.59 12.81
C PHE A 127 7.31 6.77 13.85
N ASP A 128 6.94 7.39 14.94
CA ASP A 128 6.04 6.77 15.92
C ASP A 128 4.61 6.84 15.40
N SER A 129 3.96 5.69 15.33
CA SER A 129 2.56 5.63 14.91
C SER A 129 1.66 6.24 15.99
N THR A 130 0.91 7.28 15.63
CA THR A 130 0.02 8.05 16.52
C THR A 130 -1.43 7.96 16.07
N GLU A 131 -2.35 8.26 16.99
CA GLU A 131 -3.81 8.34 16.72
C GLU A 131 -4.20 9.61 15.97
N GLU A 132 -3.27 10.55 15.83
CA GLU A 132 -3.45 11.79 15.08
C GLU A 132 -2.54 11.78 13.86
N PRO A 133 -3.02 12.32 12.70
CA PRO A 133 -2.19 12.47 11.52
C PRO A 133 -0.95 13.32 11.79
N GLN A 134 0.21 12.85 11.32
CA GLN A 134 1.46 13.58 11.41
C GLN A 134 2.17 13.59 10.07
N VAL A 135 2.81 14.69 9.69
CA VAL A 135 3.61 14.78 8.48
C VAL A 135 4.88 13.96 8.67
N VAL A 136 5.09 12.95 7.85
CA VAL A 136 6.25 12.04 7.92
C VAL A 136 7.24 12.25 6.77
N TRP A 137 6.80 12.96 5.72
CA TRP A 137 7.64 13.29 4.58
C TRP A 137 7.08 14.48 3.79
N SER A 138 7.96 15.25 3.15
CA SER A 138 7.54 16.34 2.24
C SER A 138 8.61 16.63 1.18
N SER A 139 8.16 17.14 0.03
CA SER A 139 9.02 17.65 -1.05
C SER A 139 8.28 18.75 -1.80
N GLY A 140 8.82 19.97 -1.77
CA GLY A 140 8.11 21.14 -2.29
C GLY A 140 6.74 21.29 -1.63
N ASP A 141 5.70 21.42 -2.44
CA ASP A 141 4.31 21.55 -1.99
C ASP A 141 3.61 20.23 -1.69
N VAL A 142 4.30 19.10 -1.89
CA VAL A 142 3.75 17.77 -1.60
C VAL A 142 4.07 17.38 -0.17
N LYS A 143 3.04 16.96 0.58
CA LYS A 143 3.15 16.46 1.95
C LYS A 143 2.57 15.07 2.04
N VAL A 144 3.25 14.21 2.80
CA VAL A 144 2.72 12.89 3.16
C VAL A 144 2.57 12.83 4.67
N SER A 145 1.33 12.63 5.10
CA SER A 145 0.99 12.40 6.51
C SER A 145 0.73 10.92 6.74
N ALA A 146 1.01 10.44 7.94
CA ALA A 146 0.70 9.08 8.38
C ALA A 146 -0.14 9.10 9.66
N ILE A 147 -0.89 8.04 9.86
CA ILE A 147 -1.65 7.74 11.08
C ILE A 147 -1.49 6.26 11.42
N ARG A 148 -1.52 5.91 12.70
CA ARG A 148 -1.66 4.52 13.11
C ARG A 148 -3.00 3.96 12.58
N SER A 149 -2.98 2.77 12.08
CA SER A 149 -4.21 2.03 11.73
C SER A 149 -4.05 0.55 12.06
N THR A 150 -5.17 -0.15 12.17
CA THR A 150 -5.17 -1.51 12.69
C THR A 150 -5.16 -2.54 11.59
N HIS A 151 -4.16 -3.40 11.62
CA HIS A 151 -4.03 -4.65 10.87
C HIS A 151 -3.06 -5.60 11.61
N ILE A 152 -1.77 -5.29 11.57
CA ILE A 152 -0.72 -5.87 12.42
C ILE A 152 -0.02 -4.75 13.19
N ALA A 153 0.79 -5.11 14.18
CA ALA A 153 1.58 -4.13 14.91
C ALA A 153 2.47 -3.33 13.96
N GLY A 154 2.47 -2.02 14.10
CA GLY A 154 3.22 -1.10 13.24
C GLY A 154 2.55 -0.76 11.90
N HIS A 155 1.30 -1.18 11.67
CA HIS A 155 0.57 -0.76 10.48
C HIS A 155 0.28 0.75 10.53
N ALA A 156 0.48 1.42 9.38
CA ALA A 156 0.18 2.83 9.19
C ALA A 156 -0.51 3.07 7.84
N SER A 157 -1.45 3.98 7.82
CA SER A 157 -2.07 4.50 6.61
C SER A 157 -1.52 5.88 6.30
N TYR A 158 -1.54 6.26 5.02
CA TYR A 158 -0.92 7.49 4.55
C TYR A 158 -1.91 8.38 3.80
N ARG A 159 -1.70 9.70 3.90
CA ARG A 159 -2.36 10.71 3.07
C ARG A 159 -1.31 11.51 2.33
N VAL A 160 -1.52 11.69 1.02
CA VAL A 160 -0.71 12.55 0.17
C VAL A 160 -1.54 13.78 -0.18
N ASP A 161 -1.05 14.94 0.19
CA ASP A 161 -1.63 16.24 -0.19
C ASP A 161 -0.72 16.92 -1.21
N THR A 162 -1.32 17.36 -2.30
CA THR A 162 -0.68 18.10 -3.39
C THR A 162 -1.54 19.28 -3.81
N PRO A 163 -1.01 20.28 -4.49
CA PRO A 163 -1.82 21.35 -5.10
C PRO A 163 -2.92 20.86 -6.05
N ALA A 164 -2.73 19.70 -6.69
CA ALA A 164 -3.70 19.12 -7.63
C ALA A 164 -4.80 18.30 -6.94
N GLY A 165 -4.62 17.92 -5.69
CA GLY A 165 -5.58 17.11 -4.94
C GLY A 165 -4.94 16.24 -3.89
N SER A 166 -5.76 15.46 -3.20
CA SER A 166 -5.35 14.61 -2.10
C SER A 166 -5.82 13.17 -2.28
N LEU A 167 -5.00 12.26 -1.77
CA LEU A 167 -5.34 10.84 -1.78
C LEU A 167 -4.91 10.16 -0.48
N VAL A 168 -5.68 9.14 -0.07
CA VAL A 168 -5.39 8.31 1.10
C VAL A 168 -5.07 6.90 0.65
N ILE A 169 -4.02 6.31 1.24
CA ILE A 169 -3.63 4.92 1.09
C ILE A 169 -3.94 4.23 2.42
N GLY A 170 -5.02 3.45 2.46
CA GLY A 170 -5.46 2.73 3.66
C GLY A 170 -4.55 1.53 4.00
N GLY A 171 -3.89 0.94 3.01
CA GLY A 171 -3.23 -0.36 3.19
C GLY A 171 -4.27 -1.43 3.54
N ASP A 172 -3.92 -2.34 4.43
CA ASP A 172 -4.78 -3.43 4.89
C ASP A 172 -5.56 -3.09 6.17
N ALA A 173 -5.72 -1.80 6.44
CA ALA A 173 -6.38 -1.33 7.64
C ALA A 173 -7.81 -1.88 7.81
N SER A 174 -8.19 -2.13 9.06
CA SER A 174 -9.53 -2.51 9.45
C SER A 174 -9.90 -1.84 10.78
N ASN A 175 -11.12 -2.09 11.24
CA ASN A 175 -11.60 -1.56 12.51
C ASN A 175 -10.79 -2.12 13.70
N ASP A 176 -10.58 -1.29 14.71
CA ASP A 176 -9.88 -1.68 15.95
C ASP A 176 -10.63 -2.79 16.72
N VAL A 177 -11.95 -2.89 16.55
CA VAL A 177 -12.74 -4.00 17.08
C VAL A 177 -12.60 -5.19 16.14
N PRO A 178 -11.94 -6.28 16.55
CA PRO A 178 -11.50 -7.34 15.64
C PRO A 178 -12.63 -8.24 15.12
N ALA A 179 -13.84 -8.15 15.67
CA ALA A 179 -15.01 -8.92 15.24
C ALA A 179 -16.30 -8.24 15.66
N PRO A 180 -17.45 -8.55 15.02
CA PRO A 180 -18.78 -8.09 15.47
C PRO A 180 -19.07 -8.47 16.93
N PRO A 181 -19.87 -7.65 17.68
CA PRO A 181 -20.62 -6.52 17.17
C PRO A 181 -19.77 -5.24 16.98
N ARG A 182 -19.82 -4.66 15.79
CA ARG A 182 -19.20 -3.38 15.46
C ARG A 182 -20.02 -2.68 14.36
N ALA A 183 -19.94 -1.36 14.28
CA ALA A 183 -20.75 -0.59 13.32
C ALA A 183 -20.30 -0.81 11.86
N HIS A 184 -19.00 -0.94 11.63
CA HIS A 184 -18.40 -1.15 10.31
C HIS A 184 -17.04 -1.87 10.42
N SER A 185 -16.53 -2.33 9.30
CA SER A 185 -15.24 -3.04 9.21
C SER A 185 -14.05 -2.13 8.95
N THR A 186 -14.30 -0.88 8.53
CA THR A 186 -13.26 0.11 8.19
C THR A 186 -12.59 0.69 9.43
N SER A 187 -11.38 1.20 9.26
CA SER A 187 -10.61 1.84 10.32
C SER A 187 -11.09 3.28 10.55
N ASP A 188 -11.42 3.63 11.80
CA ASP A 188 -11.77 4.99 12.20
C ASP A 188 -10.60 5.96 11.99
N GLN A 189 -9.35 5.48 12.12
CA GLN A 189 -8.16 6.27 11.86
C GLN A 189 -8.00 6.58 10.37
N VAL A 190 -8.29 5.60 9.50
CA VAL A 190 -8.29 5.84 8.05
C VAL A 190 -9.38 6.82 7.67
N GLU A 191 -10.60 6.69 8.22
CA GLU A 191 -11.69 7.64 8.00
C GLU A 191 -11.29 9.05 8.45
N LYS A 192 -10.64 9.20 9.62
CA LYS A 192 -10.12 10.48 10.09
C LYS A 192 -9.11 11.08 9.10
N LEU A 193 -8.22 10.27 8.55
CA LEU A 193 -7.22 10.69 7.57
C LEU A 193 -7.85 11.05 6.22
N ALA A 194 -8.97 10.40 5.87
CA ALA A 194 -9.63 10.50 4.57
C ALA A 194 -10.57 11.69 4.43
N LYS A 195 -10.89 12.40 5.52
CA LYS A 195 -11.79 13.55 5.47
C LYS A 195 -11.40 14.55 4.39
N GLY A 196 -12.32 14.78 3.43
CA GLY A 196 -12.13 15.69 2.31
C GLY A 196 -11.04 15.26 1.33
N ALA A 197 -10.59 14.01 1.34
CA ALA A 197 -9.69 13.50 0.32
C ALA A 197 -10.42 13.29 -1.01
N ASP A 198 -9.73 13.55 -2.12
CA ASP A 198 -10.30 13.30 -3.45
C ASP A 198 -10.39 11.80 -3.77
N VAL A 199 -9.40 11.03 -3.33
CA VAL A 199 -9.25 9.60 -3.63
C VAL A 199 -8.97 8.82 -2.35
N ILE A 200 -9.66 7.70 -2.18
CA ILE A 200 -9.30 6.68 -1.20
C ILE A 200 -8.85 5.42 -1.95
N VAL A 201 -7.65 4.94 -1.67
CA VAL A 201 -7.09 3.67 -2.17
C VAL A 201 -7.01 2.70 -1.00
N HIS A 202 -7.68 1.56 -1.08
CA HIS A 202 -7.79 0.67 0.08
C HIS A 202 -7.82 -0.81 -0.33
N SER A 203 -7.22 -1.69 0.47
CA SER A 203 -7.41 -3.14 0.36
C SER A 203 -8.87 -3.51 0.59
N THR A 204 -9.35 -4.56 -0.06
CA THR A 204 -10.78 -4.83 -0.10
C THR A 204 -11.12 -6.31 0.03
N MET A 205 -11.93 -6.62 1.02
CA MET A 205 -12.58 -7.93 1.17
C MET A 205 -13.99 -7.88 0.59
N HIS A 206 -14.30 -8.78 -0.35
CA HIS A 206 -15.67 -8.90 -0.85
C HIS A 206 -16.55 -9.65 0.16
N PRO A 207 -17.81 -9.22 0.41
CA PRO A 207 -18.69 -9.86 1.40
C PRO A 207 -19.03 -11.31 1.09
N ILE A 208 -18.77 -11.80 -0.13
CA ILE A 208 -18.98 -13.21 -0.53
C ILE A 208 -18.13 -14.19 0.30
N LEU A 209 -17.00 -13.74 0.86
CA LEU A 209 -16.15 -14.55 1.73
C LEU A 209 -16.58 -14.52 3.19
N GLY A 210 -17.66 -13.81 3.52
CA GLY A 210 -18.19 -13.71 4.88
C GLY A 210 -18.52 -15.08 5.51
N PRO A 211 -18.49 -15.18 6.85
CA PRO A 211 -18.68 -16.45 7.54
C PRO A 211 -20.01 -17.12 7.24
N ASP A 212 -21.05 -16.36 6.90
CA ASP A 212 -22.40 -16.85 6.60
C ASP A 212 -22.61 -17.20 5.11
N ARG A 213 -21.54 -17.22 4.32
CA ARG A 213 -21.60 -17.38 2.86
C ARG A 213 -21.16 -18.75 2.34
N ASP A 214 -20.93 -19.71 3.23
CA ASP A 214 -20.50 -21.07 2.86
C ASP A 214 -19.19 -21.12 2.00
N SER A 215 -18.32 -20.10 2.17
CA SER A 215 -17.01 -20.07 1.53
C SER A 215 -15.99 -20.97 2.23
N GLY A 216 -16.19 -21.22 3.52
CA GLY A 216 -15.21 -21.84 4.42
C GLY A 216 -14.05 -20.90 4.78
N PHE A 217 -14.11 -19.62 4.36
CA PHE A 217 -13.08 -18.66 4.73
C PHE A 217 -13.10 -18.36 6.22
N PRO A 218 -11.93 -18.32 6.91
CA PRO A 218 -11.89 -18.16 8.36
C PRO A 218 -12.43 -16.81 8.81
N ALA A 219 -13.45 -16.82 9.67
CA ALA A 219 -14.05 -15.61 10.20
C ALA A 219 -13.05 -14.64 10.86
N PRO A 220 -12.03 -15.09 11.64
CA PRO A 220 -11.05 -14.17 12.21
C PRO A 220 -10.20 -13.45 11.16
N ILE A 221 -9.95 -14.06 9.99
CA ILE A 221 -9.22 -13.41 8.89
C ILE A 221 -10.14 -12.43 8.19
N TYR A 222 -11.39 -12.85 7.90
CA TYR A 222 -12.39 -11.99 7.27
C TYR A 222 -12.63 -10.71 8.07
N TYR A 223 -12.78 -10.84 9.39
CA TYR A 223 -13.07 -9.70 10.24
C TYR A 223 -11.92 -8.71 10.41
N ARG A 224 -10.69 -9.09 10.08
CA ARG A 224 -9.53 -8.18 10.09
C ARG A 224 -9.30 -7.46 8.77
N GLN A 225 -10.33 -7.40 7.93
CA GLN A 225 -10.29 -6.73 6.63
C GLN A 225 -11.41 -5.70 6.52
N SER A 226 -11.20 -4.68 5.70
CA SER A 226 -12.24 -3.74 5.32
C SER A 226 -13.10 -4.32 4.21
N ILE A 227 -14.42 -4.32 4.42
CA ILE A 227 -15.39 -4.92 3.50
C ILE A 227 -15.84 -3.86 2.47
N ALA A 228 -16.01 -4.27 1.22
CA ALA A 228 -16.32 -3.38 0.10
C ALA A 228 -17.48 -2.40 0.38
N GLY A 229 -18.58 -2.87 0.96
CA GLY A 229 -19.72 -2.00 1.30
C GLY A 229 -19.37 -0.95 2.36
N ASP A 230 -18.65 -1.35 3.41
CA ASP A 230 -18.24 -0.42 4.47
C ASP A 230 -17.23 0.62 3.95
N LEU A 231 -16.36 0.23 3.01
CA LEU A 231 -15.46 1.18 2.32
C LEU A 231 -16.24 2.20 1.51
N GLY A 232 -17.29 1.77 0.81
CA GLY A 232 -18.20 2.69 0.11
C GLY A 232 -18.87 3.67 1.05
N ALA A 233 -19.40 3.17 2.17
CA ALA A 233 -20.04 4.02 3.19
C ALA A 233 -19.06 5.02 3.81
N MET A 234 -17.81 4.62 4.07
CA MET A 234 -16.75 5.51 4.55
C MET A 234 -16.43 6.58 3.49
N ALA A 235 -16.21 6.17 2.24
CA ALA A 235 -15.89 7.09 1.15
C ALA A 235 -17.01 8.16 0.94
N GLU A 236 -18.27 7.77 1.08
CA GLU A 236 -19.40 8.71 1.00
C GLU A 236 -19.37 9.71 2.16
N ARG A 237 -19.19 9.25 3.40
CA ARG A 237 -19.12 10.14 4.56
C ARG A 237 -17.97 11.13 4.50
N ASP A 238 -16.85 10.72 3.91
CA ASP A 238 -15.64 11.54 3.78
C ASP A 238 -15.69 12.49 2.58
N GLY A 239 -16.70 12.36 1.72
CA GLY A 239 -16.86 13.15 0.51
C GLY A 239 -15.85 12.83 -0.58
N ALA A 240 -15.28 11.62 -0.59
CA ALA A 240 -14.34 11.19 -1.60
C ALA A 240 -15.03 11.08 -2.98
N ARG A 241 -14.39 11.63 -4.02
CA ARG A 241 -14.88 11.50 -5.39
C ARG A 241 -14.59 10.14 -6.02
N TYR A 242 -13.52 9.50 -5.54
CA TYR A 242 -13.02 8.25 -6.08
C TYR A 242 -12.68 7.28 -4.96
N LEU A 243 -13.17 6.06 -5.06
CA LEU A 243 -12.76 4.94 -4.24
C LEU A 243 -12.08 3.89 -5.12
N MET A 244 -10.77 3.69 -4.94
CA MET A 244 -10.00 2.68 -5.65
C MET A 244 -9.79 1.46 -4.75
N LEU A 245 -10.39 0.35 -5.14
CA LEU A 245 -10.25 -0.93 -4.45
C LEU A 245 -8.97 -1.64 -4.92
N THR A 246 -8.12 -2.04 -4.00
CA THR A 246 -6.89 -2.80 -4.26
C THR A 246 -6.85 -4.06 -3.41
N HIS A 247 -5.80 -4.87 -3.56
CA HIS A 247 -5.60 -6.08 -2.75
C HIS A 247 -6.89 -6.91 -2.65
N LEU A 248 -7.49 -7.19 -3.81
CA LEU A 248 -8.84 -7.76 -3.90
C LEU A 248 -8.88 -9.19 -3.35
N ALA A 249 -9.73 -9.42 -2.39
CA ALA A 249 -10.02 -10.74 -1.85
C ALA A 249 -11.52 -11.07 -2.00
N PRO A 250 -11.88 -12.05 -2.87
CA PRO A 250 -11.03 -12.84 -3.77
C PRO A 250 -10.53 -12.05 -4.98
N SER A 251 -9.46 -12.52 -5.61
CA SER A 251 -8.98 -11.93 -6.88
C SER A 251 -10.03 -12.07 -7.99
N LEU A 252 -10.06 -11.11 -8.92
CA LEU A 252 -10.97 -11.17 -10.07
C LEU A 252 -10.73 -12.42 -10.92
N GLY A 253 -11.81 -12.99 -11.40
CA GLY A 253 -11.78 -14.19 -12.26
C GLY A 253 -11.38 -15.48 -11.54
N ALA A 254 -11.11 -15.44 -10.24
CA ALA A 254 -10.74 -16.61 -9.45
C ALA A 254 -11.98 -17.27 -8.82
N ALA A 255 -12.19 -18.54 -9.10
CA ALA A 255 -13.25 -19.35 -8.46
C ALA A 255 -12.88 -19.80 -7.03
N GLN A 256 -11.63 -19.55 -6.62
CA GLN A 256 -11.11 -19.82 -5.29
C GLN A 256 -10.25 -18.65 -4.80
N HIS A 257 -10.29 -18.39 -3.50
CA HIS A 257 -9.34 -17.53 -2.81
C HIS A 257 -8.44 -18.42 -1.97
N ASN A 258 -7.20 -18.64 -2.42
CA ASN A 258 -6.33 -19.70 -1.93
C ASN A 258 -7.04 -21.06 -2.03
N ARG A 259 -7.32 -21.72 -0.89
CA ARG A 259 -7.99 -23.03 -0.79
C ARG A 259 -9.51 -22.93 -0.57
N TRP A 260 -10.04 -21.74 -0.39
CA TRP A 260 -11.45 -21.51 -0.09
C TRP A 260 -12.23 -21.20 -1.36
N LYS A 261 -13.41 -21.80 -1.51
CA LYS A 261 -14.25 -21.53 -2.66
C LYS A 261 -14.83 -20.11 -2.63
N VAL A 262 -15.06 -19.57 -3.80
CA VAL A 262 -15.86 -18.35 -3.97
C VAL A 262 -17.29 -18.80 -4.27
N PRO A 263 -18.24 -18.65 -3.34
CA PRO A 263 -19.64 -19.03 -3.57
C PRO A 263 -20.21 -18.30 -4.79
N GLY A 264 -20.88 -19.05 -5.66
CA GLY A 264 -21.41 -18.49 -6.91
C GLY A 264 -20.40 -18.37 -8.05
N GLY A 265 -19.11 -18.67 -7.81
CA GLY A 265 -18.05 -18.64 -8.82
C GLY A 265 -17.20 -17.37 -8.81
N ALA A 266 -16.42 -17.21 -9.87
CA ALA A 266 -15.48 -16.10 -10.00
C ALA A 266 -16.18 -14.72 -10.04
N LEU A 267 -15.62 -13.76 -9.31
CA LEU A 267 -16.13 -12.37 -9.29
C LEU A 267 -15.53 -11.55 -10.44
N THR A 268 -16.33 -10.60 -10.89
CA THR A 268 -15.98 -9.58 -11.87
C THR A 268 -15.79 -8.22 -11.19
N GLU A 269 -15.29 -7.23 -11.94
CA GLU A 269 -15.28 -5.84 -11.47
C GLU A 269 -16.68 -5.32 -11.13
N ALA A 270 -17.70 -5.74 -11.89
CA ALA A 270 -19.08 -5.33 -11.65
C ALA A 270 -19.60 -5.81 -10.29
N ASP A 271 -19.19 -7.00 -9.84
CA ASP A 271 -19.56 -7.53 -8.52
C ASP A 271 -18.97 -6.68 -7.39
N TYR A 272 -17.71 -6.27 -7.51
CA TYR A 272 -17.07 -5.36 -6.55
C TYR A 272 -17.73 -3.97 -6.54
N ARG A 273 -18.00 -3.39 -7.72
CA ARG A 273 -18.72 -2.11 -7.81
C ARG A 273 -20.09 -2.19 -7.16
N LYS A 274 -20.85 -3.24 -7.44
CA LYS A 274 -22.16 -3.47 -6.83
C LYS A 274 -22.08 -3.59 -5.31
N ALA A 275 -21.06 -4.25 -4.79
CA ALA A 275 -20.87 -4.36 -3.34
C ALA A 275 -20.58 -2.99 -2.69
N VAL A 276 -19.85 -2.10 -3.35
CA VAL A 276 -19.64 -0.72 -2.91
C VAL A 276 -20.91 0.12 -3.06
N GLU A 277 -21.55 0.10 -4.22
CA GLU A 277 -22.73 0.90 -4.53
C GLU A 277 -23.92 0.59 -3.60
N SER A 278 -24.00 -0.66 -3.12
CA SER A 278 -25.04 -1.06 -2.16
C SER A 278 -24.98 -0.30 -0.83
N SER A 279 -23.88 0.39 -0.53
CA SER A 279 -23.71 1.25 0.65
C SER A 279 -24.20 2.68 0.47
N GLY A 280 -24.62 3.06 -0.75
CA GLY A 280 -25.02 4.41 -1.09
C GLY A 280 -23.88 5.33 -1.55
N PHE A 281 -22.69 4.79 -1.83
CA PHE A 281 -21.60 5.59 -2.38
C PHE A 281 -21.97 6.14 -3.77
N THR A 282 -21.89 7.47 -3.90
CA THR A 282 -22.27 8.21 -5.11
C THR A 282 -21.09 8.60 -5.99
N GLY A 283 -19.87 8.47 -5.47
CA GLY A 283 -18.64 8.69 -6.23
C GLY A 283 -18.30 7.55 -7.20
N LEU A 284 -17.14 7.63 -7.84
CA LEU A 284 -16.71 6.61 -8.80
C LEU A 284 -15.90 5.51 -8.10
N THR A 285 -16.40 4.28 -8.16
CA THR A 285 -15.66 3.10 -7.74
C THR A 285 -14.75 2.60 -8.87
N ILE A 286 -13.44 2.53 -8.58
CA ILE A 286 -12.42 1.98 -9.47
C ILE A 286 -11.96 0.65 -8.87
N VAL A 287 -12.15 -0.43 -9.62
CA VAL A 287 -11.59 -1.72 -9.22
C VAL A 287 -10.14 -1.77 -9.72
N GLY A 288 -9.21 -1.70 -8.79
CA GLY A 288 -7.78 -1.55 -9.04
C GLY A 288 -7.14 -2.84 -9.51
N THR A 289 -7.29 -3.15 -10.79
CA THR A 289 -6.46 -4.17 -11.45
C THR A 289 -5.05 -3.62 -11.67
N ASP A 290 -4.10 -4.50 -11.91
CA ASP A 290 -2.72 -4.10 -12.20
C ASP A 290 -2.66 -3.04 -13.30
N LEU A 291 -1.89 -1.99 -13.07
CA LEU A 291 -1.64 -0.87 -13.99
C LEU A 291 -2.84 0.07 -14.23
N VAL A 292 -3.98 -0.15 -13.59
CA VAL A 292 -5.07 0.84 -13.65
C VAL A 292 -4.57 2.16 -13.07
N SER A 293 -4.92 3.27 -13.69
CA SER A 293 -4.51 4.59 -13.26
C SER A 293 -5.68 5.56 -13.21
N LEU A 294 -5.66 6.44 -12.23
CA LEU A 294 -6.55 7.58 -12.13
C LEU A 294 -5.71 8.86 -12.22
N ARG A 295 -6.10 9.77 -13.09
CA ARG A 295 -5.52 11.11 -13.16
C ARG A 295 -6.51 12.13 -12.63
N LEU A 296 -6.10 12.86 -11.60
CA LEU A 296 -6.87 14.01 -11.15
C LEU A 296 -6.62 15.17 -12.11
N PRO A 297 -7.68 15.92 -12.49
CA PRO A 297 -7.51 17.13 -13.29
C PRO A 297 -6.70 18.19 -12.51
N ALA A 298 -5.99 19.05 -13.23
CA ALA A 298 -5.42 20.25 -12.61
C ALA A 298 -6.55 21.08 -11.99
N ARG A 299 -6.32 21.58 -10.78
CA ARG A 299 -7.24 22.51 -10.10
C ARG A 299 -6.95 23.95 -10.52
#